data_5ad9172a777575747434e740ca6f990d
#
_entry.id   5ad9172a777575747434e740ca6f990d
#
_cell.length_a   1.000
_cell.length_b   1.000
_cell.length_c   1.000
_cell.angle_alpha   90.00
_cell.angle_beta   90.00
_cell.angle_gamma   90.00
#
_symmetry.space_group_name_H-M   'P 1'
#
loop_
_entity.id
_entity.type
_entity.pdbx_description
1 polymer ?
#
loop_
_entity_poly.entity_id
_entity_poly.type
_entity_poly.pdbx_seq_one_letter_code
_entity_poly.pdbx_strand_id
1 'polypeptide(L)'
;MREVYLDNAATTKFRPEIAEAMAKAMVENYGNPSSIYKAAQRAATAIAAARQQVADLIGASPKEIIFTGGGSEGDNMLIKGVAHANVKKGRHIITTQVEHHAVLHTCEELAKEGFEITYLPVDEFGRVTAAQVEAALRDDTILVSVMYANNEIGTIMPIREIGAVCRAHKVLLHTDAVQAAGHIPIDVTGDNIDLLTLTAHKFHGPKGVGAVYIRQGVRVPALIVGGGQEKGLRAGTENTAGIIGMGLAAAYAKENMEANAEKTRALRDKLIEGILAKIPEVRLNGHPTDRLPNNVNVSIRYIEGEGLLLLLDHMGIAASSGSACTSGSLDPSHVLLAIGLPHEIAHGSLRLTLSEENSSADVDYVLEQLPLIVEKLRAMSPLYHK
;
A
#
# COMPACT_ATOMS: atom_id res chain seq x y z
N MET A 1 -27.46 -14.55 4.12
CA MET A 1 -26.36 -15.00 3.25
C MET A 1 -25.09 -14.77 4.02
N ARG A 2 -24.11 -15.67 4.00
CA ARG A 2 -22.82 -15.46 4.65
C ARG A 2 -22.05 -14.37 3.90
N GLU A 3 -21.42 -13.45 4.62
CA GLU A 3 -20.58 -12.40 4.04
C GLU A 3 -19.13 -12.63 4.49
N VAL A 4 -18.21 -12.76 3.53
CA VAL A 4 -16.77 -12.95 3.75
C VAL A 4 -16.01 -11.88 2.98
N TYR A 5 -15.43 -10.92 3.71
CA TYR A 5 -14.67 -9.82 3.10
C TYR A 5 -13.20 -10.16 2.99
N LEU A 6 -12.70 -10.30 1.77
CA LEU A 6 -11.32 -10.63 1.43
C LEU A 6 -10.68 -9.63 0.45
N ASP A 7 -11.05 -8.36 0.56
CA ASP A 7 -10.47 -7.29 -0.27
C ASP A 7 -9.84 -6.17 0.58
N ASN A 8 -9.16 -6.56 1.68
CA ASN A 8 -8.54 -5.63 2.61
C ASN A 8 -7.37 -4.84 2.00
N ALA A 9 -6.75 -5.29 0.91
CA ALA A 9 -5.76 -4.51 0.18
C ALA A 9 -6.38 -3.33 -0.60
N ALA A 10 -7.67 -3.39 -0.97
CA ALA A 10 -8.36 -2.25 -1.55
C ALA A 10 -8.74 -1.24 -0.47
N THR A 11 -9.38 -1.68 0.60
CA THR A 11 -9.68 -0.89 1.80
C THR A 11 -10.06 -1.83 2.94
N THR A 12 -9.68 -1.50 4.18
CA THR A 12 -10.07 -2.29 5.34
C THR A 12 -11.40 -1.82 5.92
N LYS A 13 -12.08 -2.71 6.62
CA LYS A 13 -13.27 -2.37 7.39
C LYS A 13 -12.91 -1.40 8.50
N PHE A 14 -13.74 -0.39 8.67
CA PHE A 14 -13.52 0.65 9.66
C PHE A 14 -13.87 0.13 11.07
N ARG A 15 -13.03 0.40 12.06
CA ARG A 15 -13.27 -0.04 13.43
C ARG A 15 -14.32 0.84 14.11
N PRO A 16 -15.36 0.24 14.74
CA PRO A 16 -16.45 1.00 15.38
C PRO A 16 -15.96 2.01 16.42
N GLU A 17 -14.99 1.63 17.28
CA GLU A 17 -14.44 2.49 18.32
C GLU A 17 -13.70 3.73 17.74
N ILE A 18 -13.09 3.59 16.57
CA ILE A 18 -12.46 4.72 15.87
C ILE A 18 -13.54 5.64 15.28
N ALA A 19 -14.60 5.06 14.71
CA ALA A 19 -15.73 5.83 14.18
C ALA A 19 -16.42 6.67 15.28
N GLU A 20 -16.65 6.09 16.45
CA GLU A 20 -17.21 6.78 17.61
C GLU A 20 -16.30 7.92 18.07
N ALA A 21 -14.98 7.66 18.19
CA ALA A 21 -14.02 8.69 18.57
C ALA A 21 -13.96 9.84 17.56
N MET A 22 -14.05 9.53 16.25
CA MET A 22 -14.11 10.56 15.20
C MET A 22 -15.40 11.39 15.28
N ALA A 23 -16.55 10.75 15.47
CA ALA A 23 -17.83 11.46 15.62
C ALA A 23 -17.79 12.41 16.83
N LYS A 24 -17.23 11.96 17.96
CA LYS A 24 -17.00 12.80 19.13
C LYS A 24 -16.05 13.96 18.82
N ALA A 25 -14.95 13.69 18.12
CA ALA A 25 -13.98 14.70 17.75
C ALA A 25 -14.58 15.78 16.83
N MET A 26 -15.47 15.42 15.90
CA MET A 26 -16.19 16.41 15.05
C MET A 26 -16.98 17.42 15.86
N VAL A 27 -17.55 17.01 16.98
CA VAL A 27 -18.37 17.86 17.85
C VAL A 27 -17.50 18.64 18.85
N GLU A 28 -16.51 18.00 19.47
CA GLU A 28 -15.74 18.58 20.59
C GLU A 28 -14.48 19.32 20.12
N ASN A 29 -13.85 18.90 19.01
CA ASN A 29 -12.60 19.44 18.46
C ASN A 29 -12.84 20.33 17.23
N TYR A 30 -13.94 21.08 17.22
CA TYR A 30 -14.36 21.93 16.08
C TYR A 30 -13.49 23.16 15.85
N GLY A 31 -12.64 23.52 16.81
CA GLY A 31 -11.80 24.73 16.71
C GLY A 31 -10.73 24.57 15.63
N ASN A 32 -10.45 25.66 14.89
CA ASN A 32 -9.35 25.67 13.94
C ASN A 32 -8.00 25.54 14.68
N PRO A 33 -7.22 24.46 14.44
CA PRO A 33 -5.98 24.20 15.21
C PRO A 33 -4.94 25.32 15.16
N SER A 34 -4.99 26.16 14.12
CA SER A 34 -4.06 27.30 13.93
C SER A 34 -4.42 28.53 14.77
N SER A 35 -5.56 28.53 15.48
CA SER A 35 -6.01 29.66 16.30
C SER A 35 -5.50 29.57 17.75
N ILE A 36 -5.58 30.70 18.49
CA ILE A 36 -4.98 30.82 19.84
C ILE A 36 -5.95 30.47 20.99
N TYR A 37 -7.26 30.41 20.72
CA TYR A 37 -8.28 30.20 21.76
C TYR A 37 -8.37 28.71 22.19
N LYS A 38 -8.97 28.46 23.36
CA LYS A 38 -9.02 27.12 24.01
C LYS A 38 -9.59 26.02 23.12
N ALA A 39 -10.63 26.29 22.31
CA ALA A 39 -11.19 25.29 21.41
C ALA A 39 -10.18 24.86 20.32
N ALA A 40 -9.39 25.78 19.81
CA ALA A 40 -8.31 25.50 18.86
C ALA A 40 -7.19 24.70 19.50
N GLN A 41 -6.80 25.06 20.73
CA GLN A 41 -5.75 24.35 21.45
C GLN A 41 -6.12 22.87 21.73
N ARG A 42 -7.41 22.56 22.00
CA ARG A 42 -7.88 21.18 22.12
C ARG A 42 -7.69 20.40 20.82
N ALA A 43 -8.10 20.99 19.68
CA ALA A 43 -7.92 20.39 18.37
C ALA A 43 -6.44 20.16 18.05
N ALA A 44 -5.60 21.19 18.28
CA ALA A 44 -4.16 21.10 18.07
C ALA A 44 -3.50 20.02 18.93
N THR A 45 -3.90 19.88 20.20
CA THR A 45 -3.41 18.82 21.11
C THR A 45 -3.81 17.43 20.61
N ALA A 46 -5.04 17.27 20.13
CA ALA A 46 -5.50 15.99 19.59
C ALA A 46 -4.75 15.60 18.29
N ILE A 47 -4.50 16.57 17.40
CA ILE A 47 -3.67 16.36 16.22
C ILE A 47 -2.23 15.98 16.59
N ALA A 48 -1.65 16.64 17.60
CA ALA A 48 -0.30 16.33 18.06
C ALA A 48 -0.20 14.89 18.62
N ALA A 49 -1.20 14.44 19.38
CA ALA A 49 -1.28 13.07 19.86
C ALA A 49 -1.39 12.05 18.71
N ALA A 50 -2.26 12.31 17.73
CA ALA A 50 -2.38 11.47 16.54
C ALA A 50 -1.08 11.41 15.73
N ARG A 51 -0.38 12.53 15.61
CA ARG A 51 0.93 12.60 14.93
C ARG A 51 1.99 11.76 15.65
N GLN A 52 1.99 11.75 16.98
CA GLN A 52 2.87 10.88 17.76
C GLN A 52 2.56 9.40 17.50
N GLN A 53 1.28 9.02 17.52
CA GLN A 53 0.85 7.64 17.26
C GLN A 53 1.26 7.14 15.87
N VAL A 54 1.13 7.98 14.85
CA VAL A 54 1.60 7.66 13.49
C VAL A 54 3.13 7.54 13.44
N ALA A 55 3.84 8.45 14.09
CA ALA A 55 5.31 8.39 14.18
C ALA A 55 5.77 7.10 14.87
N ASP A 56 5.13 6.74 15.97
CA ASP A 56 5.42 5.53 16.72
C ASP A 56 5.22 4.23 15.91
N LEU A 57 4.27 4.21 14.98
CA LEU A 57 4.00 3.06 14.12
C LEU A 57 5.19 2.70 13.23
N ILE A 58 5.95 3.71 12.78
CA ILE A 58 7.05 3.54 11.82
C ILE A 58 8.44 3.85 12.40
N GLY A 59 8.55 4.07 13.71
CA GLY A 59 9.82 4.39 14.38
C GLY A 59 10.36 5.80 14.04
N ALA A 60 9.49 6.76 13.73
CA ALA A 60 9.84 8.13 13.37
C ALA A 60 9.69 9.12 14.54
N SER A 61 10.23 10.34 14.37
CA SER A 61 9.88 11.48 15.21
C SER A 61 8.58 12.14 14.73
N PRO A 62 7.69 12.61 15.62
CA PRO A 62 6.48 13.32 15.20
C PRO A 62 6.76 14.62 14.41
N LYS A 63 7.99 15.16 14.53
CA LYS A 63 8.41 16.30 13.73
C LYS A 63 8.60 15.97 12.24
N GLU A 64 8.74 14.71 11.90
CA GLU A 64 8.99 14.20 10.55
C GLU A 64 7.70 13.74 9.85
N ILE A 65 6.57 13.76 10.55
CA ILE A 65 5.26 13.36 10.01
C ILE A 65 4.51 14.60 9.50
N ILE A 66 3.95 14.49 8.29
CA ILE A 66 3.08 15.48 7.65
C ILE A 66 1.81 14.78 7.20
N PHE A 67 0.64 15.27 7.58
CA PHE A 67 -0.63 14.69 7.15
C PHE A 67 -1.01 15.12 5.74
N THR A 68 -1.60 14.18 4.99
CA THR A 68 -2.04 14.34 3.60
C THR A 68 -3.47 13.83 3.44
N GLY A 69 -4.06 13.98 2.25
CA GLY A 69 -5.38 13.43 1.93
C GLY A 69 -5.38 11.93 1.64
N GLY A 70 -4.21 11.28 1.53
CA GLY A 70 -4.07 9.85 1.25
C GLY A 70 -2.73 9.50 0.64
N GLY A 71 -2.54 8.21 0.30
CA GLY A 71 -1.29 7.69 -0.27
C GLY A 71 -0.90 8.38 -1.58
N SER A 72 -1.81 8.50 -2.53
CA SER A 72 -1.52 9.12 -3.83
C SER A 72 -1.08 10.59 -3.72
N GLU A 73 -1.66 11.35 -2.78
CA GLU A 73 -1.19 12.71 -2.48
C GLU A 73 0.23 12.67 -1.91
N GLY A 74 0.50 11.71 -0.99
CA GLY A 74 1.81 11.51 -0.38
C GLY A 74 2.91 11.21 -1.40
N ASP A 75 2.69 10.21 -2.27
CA ASP A 75 3.65 9.81 -3.32
C ASP A 75 3.94 10.98 -4.27
N ASN A 76 2.89 11.66 -4.75
CA ASN A 76 3.08 12.85 -5.60
C ASN A 76 3.86 13.95 -4.89
N MET A 77 3.54 14.23 -3.61
CA MET A 77 4.21 15.26 -2.83
C MET A 77 5.70 14.96 -2.65
N LEU A 78 6.03 13.72 -2.30
CA LEU A 78 7.40 13.34 -2.01
C LEU A 78 8.24 13.24 -3.29
N ILE A 79 7.76 12.53 -4.31
CA ILE A 79 8.51 12.29 -5.54
C ILE A 79 8.71 13.60 -6.31
N LYS A 80 7.63 14.36 -6.59
CA LYS A 80 7.72 15.66 -7.27
C LYS A 80 8.51 16.68 -6.45
N GLY A 81 8.28 16.71 -5.13
CA GLY A 81 8.96 17.61 -4.23
C GLY A 81 10.48 17.40 -4.24
N VAL A 82 10.94 16.15 -4.14
CA VAL A 82 12.38 15.82 -4.21
C VAL A 82 12.94 16.12 -5.59
N ALA A 83 12.23 15.76 -6.67
CA ALA A 83 12.66 16.02 -8.04
C ALA A 83 12.93 17.50 -8.24
N HIS A 84 11.97 18.37 -7.94
CA HIS A 84 12.09 19.81 -8.13
C HIS A 84 13.12 20.44 -7.18
N ALA A 85 13.26 19.96 -5.93
CA ALA A 85 14.25 20.49 -4.99
C ALA A 85 15.70 20.15 -5.40
N ASN A 86 15.91 19.09 -6.15
CA ASN A 86 17.24 18.56 -6.48
C ASN A 86 17.61 18.70 -7.97
N VAL A 87 16.84 19.42 -8.78
CA VAL A 87 17.07 19.59 -10.23
C VAL A 87 18.49 20.08 -10.60
N LYS A 88 19.14 20.81 -9.69
CA LYS A 88 20.52 21.27 -9.87
C LYS A 88 21.57 20.17 -9.60
N LYS A 89 21.22 19.16 -8.79
CA LYS A 89 22.08 18.02 -8.46
C LYS A 89 21.99 16.95 -9.55
N GLY A 90 20.81 16.75 -10.12
CA GLY A 90 20.57 15.75 -11.15
C GLY A 90 19.10 15.65 -11.53
N ARG A 91 18.81 14.80 -12.52
CA ARG A 91 17.46 14.57 -13.04
C ARG A 91 17.12 13.09 -13.18
N HIS A 92 17.94 12.20 -12.63
CA HIS A 92 17.69 10.76 -12.74
C HIS A 92 16.96 10.24 -11.50
N ILE A 93 15.91 9.44 -11.74
CA ILE A 93 15.07 8.78 -10.73
C ILE A 93 15.01 7.30 -11.07
N ILE A 94 15.19 6.44 -10.06
CA ILE A 94 15.06 4.99 -10.20
C ILE A 94 13.77 4.57 -9.49
N THR A 95 12.96 3.74 -10.15
CA THR A 95 11.77 3.11 -9.58
C THR A 95 11.61 1.69 -10.10
N THR A 96 10.55 0.97 -9.76
CA THR A 96 10.30 -0.41 -10.22
C THR A 96 9.12 -0.49 -11.18
N GLN A 97 9.04 -1.58 -11.95
CA GLN A 97 7.92 -1.83 -12.86
C GLN A 97 6.62 -2.22 -12.14
N VAL A 98 6.68 -2.52 -10.84
CA VAL A 98 5.55 -3.05 -10.06
C VAL A 98 4.98 -2.06 -9.04
N GLU A 99 5.35 -0.79 -9.13
CA GLU A 99 4.86 0.27 -8.25
C GLU A 99 3.35 0.52 -8.41
N HIS A 100 2.75 1.12 -7.40
CA HIS A 100 1.40 1.65 -7.52
C HIS A 100 1.36 2.77 -8.57
N HIS A 101 0.23 2.92 -9.26
CA HIS A 101 0.05 3.94 -10.31
C HIS A 101 0.32 5.37 -9.83
N ALA A 102 0.15 5.66 -8.53
CA ALA A 102 0.51 6.96 -7.96
C ALA A 102 2.00 7.27 -8.08
N VAL A 103 2.86 6.25 -8.04
CA VAL A 103 4.31 6.38 -8.27
C VAL A 103 4.61 6.37 -9.77
N LEU A 104 4.09 5.40 -10.54
CA LEU A 104 4.37 5.26 -11.98
C LEU A 104 3.96 6.52 -12.74
N HIS A 105 2.70 6.94 -12.61
CA HIS A 105 2.21 8.13 -13.34
C HIS A 105 2.89 9.43 -12.86
N THR A 106 3.30 9.51 -11.59
CA THR A 106 4.10 10.65 -11.11
C THR A 106 5.48 10.68 -11.79
N CYS A 107 6.12 9.53 -11.97
CA CYS A 107 7.37 9.42 -12.72
C CYS A 107 7.18 9.75 -14.21
N GLU A 108 6.09 9.30 -14.82
CA GLU A 108 5.75 9.65 -16.22
C GLU A 108 5.55 11.17 -16.41
N GLU A 109 4.88 11.84 -15.48
CA GLU A 109 4.74 13.30 -15.52
C GLU A 109 6.10 13.99 -15.41
N LEU A 110 6.96 13.55 -14.49
CA LEU A 110 8.32 14.09 -14.35
C LEU A 110 9.18 13.84 -15.61
N ALA A 111 8.98 12.71 -16.30
CA ALA A 111 9.67 12.45 -17.57
C ALA A 111 9.30 13.51 -18.62
N LYS A 112 8.04 13.99 -18.67
CA LYS A 112 7.62 15.10 -19.56
C LYS A 112 8.28 16.43 -19.19
N GLU A 113 8.71 16.56 -17.93
CA GLU A 113 9.47 17.73 -17.43
C GLU A 113 10.99 17.62 -17.65
N GLY A 114 11.44 16.53 -18.31
CA GLY A 114 12.84 16.28 -18.64
C GLY A 114 13.64 15.56 -17.55
N PHE A 115 12.98 14.85 -16.65
CA PHE A 115 13.63 13.87 -15.76
C PHE A 115 13.79 12.55 -16.51
N GLU A 116 14.88 11.83 -16.19
CA GLU A 116 15.12 10.48 -16.71
C GLU A 116 14.70 9.45 -15.68
N ILE A 117 13.85 8.51 -16.08
CA ILE A 117 13.30 7.49 -15.19
C ILE A 117 13.82 6.11 -15.59
N THR A 118 14.49 5.44 -14.65
CA THR A 118 14.84 4.02 -14.79
C THR A 118 13.82 3.18 -14.06
N TYR A 119 13.08 2.35 -14.83
CA TYR A 119 12.14 1.36 -14.28
C TYR A 119 12.87 0.01 -14.17
N LEU A 120 13.24 -0.38 -12.95
CA LEU A 120 13.91 -1.65 -12.70
C LEU A 120 12.99 -2.83 -13.01
N PRO A 121 13.44 -3.81 -13.79
CA PRO A 121 12.73 -5.06 -13.95
C PRO A 121 12.77 -5.86 -12.66
N VAL A 122 11.70 -6.61 -12.41
CA VAL A 122 11.57 -7.50 -11.26
C VAL A 122 11.79 -8.97 -11.66
N ASP A 123 12.05 -9.82 -10.68
CA ASP A 123 12.06 -11.27 -10.87
C ASP A 123 10.63 -11.86 -10.97
N GLU A 124 10.53 -13.17 -11.12
CA GLU A 124 9.24 -13.89 -11.20
C GLU A 124 8.37 -13.78 -9.95
N PHE A 125 8.94 -13.30 -8.84
CA PHE A 125 8.25 -13.04 -7.58
C PHE A 125 7.90 -11.56 -7.40
N GLY A 126 8.24 -10.71 -8.36
CA GLY A 126 8.00 -9.27 -8.31
C GLY A 126 8.99 -8.51 -7.42
N ARG A 127 10.21 -9.01 -7.23
CA ARG A 127 11.23 -8.45 -6.33
C ARG A 127 12.37 -7.80 -7.11
N VAL A 128 12.91 -6.70 -6.58
CA VAL A 128 14.19 -6.13 -6.99
C VAL A 128 15.23 -6.40 -5.90
N THR A 129 16.51 -6.39 -6.27
CA THR A 129 17.64 -6.53 -5.33
C THR A 129 18.36 -5.21 -5.12
N ALA A 130 19.05 -5.07 -3.99
CA ALA A 130 19.93 -3.93 -3.73
C ALA A 130 21.05 -3.79 -4.79
N ALA A 131 21.56 -4.91 -5.30
CA ALA A 131 22.57 -4.92 -6.36
C ALA A 131 22.03 -4.36 -7.70
N GLN A 132 20.76 -4.63 -8.05
CA GLN A 132 20.13 -4.01 -9.23
C GLN A 132 19.99 -2.50 -9.07
N VAL A 133 19.59 -2.04 -7.86
CA VAL A 133 19.51 -0.61 -7.55
C VAL A 133 20.91 0.02 -7.67
N GLU A 134 21.94 -0.58 -7.07
CA GLU A 134 23.31 -0.08 -7.10
C GLU A 134 23.84 0.02 -8.54
N ALA A 135 23.61 -0.99 -9.37
CA ALA A 135 24.03 -1.01 -10.76
C ALA A 135 23.31 0.05 -11.63
N ALA A 136 22.12 0.49 -11.23
CA ALA A 136 21.37 1.53 -11.92
C ALA A 136 21.71 2.96 -11.46
N LEU A 137 22.46 3.12 -10.36
CA LEU A 137 22.83 4.44 -9.85
C LEU A 137 23.78 5.15 -10.83
N ARG A 138 23.55 6.46 -10.98
CA ARG A 138 24.34 7.38 -11.79
C ARG A 138 24.75 8.58 -10.92
N ASP A 139 25.73 9.35 -11.37
CA ASP A 139 26.18 10.56 -10.68
C ASP A 139 25.08 11.61 -10.51
N ASP A 140 24.10 11.63 -11.43
CA ASP A 140 22.93 12.50 -11.43
C ASP A 140 21.66 11.87 -10.84
N THR A 141 21.77 10.70 -10.19
CA THR A 141 20.62 10.08 -9.49
C THR A 141 20.29 10.87 -8.23
N ILE A 142 19.03 11.28 -8.11
CA ILE A 142 18.55 12.09 -6.98
C ILE A 142 17.59 11.34 -6.07
N LEU A 143 16.92 10.32 -6.58
CA LEU A 143 15.89 9.56 -5.86
C LEU A 143 15.86 8.11 -6.33
N VAL A 144 15.73 7.20 -5.38
CA VAL A 144 15.28 5.82 -5.58
C VAL A 144 13.91 5.71 -4.91
N SER A 145 12.91 5.24 -5.64
CA SER A 145 11.55 5.02 -5.15
C SER A 145 11.16 3.56 -5.35
N VAL A 146 11.07 2.80 -4.27
CA VAL A 146 10.72 1.38 -4.27
C VAL A 146 9.66 1.13 -3.21
N MET A 147 8.51 0.56 -3.57
CA MET A 147 7.46 0.25 -2.61
C MET A 147 7.94 -0.74 -1.56
N TYR A 148 7.43 -0.62 -0.33
CA TYR A 148 7.82 -1.52 0.76
C TYR A 148 7.26 -2.93 0.56
N ALA A 149 6.02 -3.02 0.13
CA ALA A 149 5.36 -4.28 -0.21
C ALA A 149 4.32 -4.07 -1.30
N ASN A 150 4.23 -5.02 -2.23
CA ASN A 150 3.33 -4.92 -3.36
C ASN A 150 1.87 -5.17 -2.96
N ASN A 151 0.97 -4.29 -3.41
CA ASN A 151 -0.46 -4.32 -3.09
C ASN A 151 -1.24 -5.43 -3.80
N GLU A 152 -0.70 -6.00 -4.87
CA GLU A 152 -1.38 -7.05 -5.64
C GLU A 152 -0.90 -8.44 -5.21
N ILE A 153 0.40 -8.69 -5.33
CA ILE A 153 1.01 -10.01 -5.11
C ILE A 153 1.61 -10.20 -3.71
N GLY A 154 1.62 -9.15 -2.90
CA GLY A 154 2.05 -9.19 -1.50
C GLY A 154 3.56 -9.26 -1.26
N THR A 155 4.40 -9.34 -2.29
CA THR A 155 5.86 -9.44 -2.16
C THR A 155 6.43 -8.27 -1.37
N ILE A 156 7.29 -8.56 -0.39
CA ILE A 156 8.02 -7.58 0.43
C ILE A 156 9.37 -7.31 -0.23
N MET A 157 9.69 -6.04 -0.42
CA MET A 157 10.97 -5.61 -1.00
C MET A 157 12.08 -5.54 0.06
N PRO A 158 13.35 -5.74 -0.32
CA PRO A 158 14.49 -5.65 0.60
C PRO A 158 14.87 -4.20 0.89
N ILE A 159 13.96 -3.44 1.53
CA ILE A 159 14.10 -1.99 1.73
C ILE A 159 15.32 -1.63 2.56
N ARG A 160 15.66 -2.43 3.58
CA ARG A 160 16.84 -2.20 4.42
C ARG A 160 18.13 -2.25 3.62
N GLU A 161 18.28 -3.25 2.76
CA GLU A 161 19.45 -3.43 1.90
C GLU A 161 19.52 -2.33 0.84
N ILE A 162 18.39 -1.98 0.22
CA ILE A 162 18.28 -0.86 -0.72
C ILE A 162 18.63 0.46 -0.03
N GLY A 163 18.10 0.68 1.19
CA GLY A 163 18.40 1.86 1.98
C GLY A 163 19.89 2.00 2.32
N ALA A 164 20.56 0.89 2.61
CA ALA A 164 22.00 0.89 2.86
C ALA A 164 22.78 1.34 1.60
N VAL A 165 22.41 0.85 0.42
CA VAL A 165 22.99 1.27 -0.87
C VAL A 165 22.73 2.76 -1.11
N CYS A 166 21.48 3.21 -1.01
CA CYS A 166 21.12 4.61 -1.21
C CYS A 166 21.89 5.54 -0.27
N ARG A 167 22.03 5.15 1.02
CA ARG A 167 22.77 5.90 2.02
C ARG A 167 24.26 6.00 1.69
N ALA A 168 24.89 4.90 1.25
CA ALA A 168 26.29 4.88 0.85
C ALA A 168 26.58 5.82 -0.33
N HIS A 169 25.66 5.91 -1.29
CA HIS A 169 25.78 6.75 -2.48
C HIS A 169 25.17 8.16 -2.32
N LYS A 170 24.65 8.51 -1.11
CA LYS A 170 24.02 9.81 -0.82
C LYS A 170 22.84 10.15 -1.74
N VAL A 171 22.10 9.14 -2.16
CA VAL A 171 20.84 9.23 -2.89
C VAL A 171 19.69 9.07 -1.91
N LEU A 172 18.60 9.80 -2.10
CA LEU A 172 17.42 9.69 -1.24
C LEU A 172 16.63 8.43 -1.56
N LEU A 173 16.14 7.73 -0.51
CA LEU A 173 15.21 6.61 -0.63
C LEU A 173 13.80 7.05 -0.25
N HIS A 174 12.87 6.91 -1.19
CA HIS A 174 11.42 6.94 -0.96
C HIS A 174 10.86 5.51 -1.00
N THR A 175 9.90 5.23 -0.12
CA THR A 175 9.12 3.99 -0.16
C THR A 175 7.63 4.27 -0.01
N ASP A 176 6.82 3.75 -0.94
CA ASP A 176 5.39 3.59 -0.74
C ASP A 176 5.18 2.42 0.24
N ALA A 177 4.86 2.75 1.50
CA ALA A 177 4.60 1.78 2.55
C ALA A 177 3.10 1.61 2.84
N VAL A 178 2.23 2.02 1.93
CA VAL A 178 0.77 1.98 2.09
C VAL A 178 0.27 0.58 2.44
N GLN A 179 0.85 -0.46 1.88
CA GLN A 179 0.46 -1.85 2.17
C GLN A 179 1.25 -2.49 3.33
N ALA A 180 2.38 -1.91 3.71
CA ALA A 180 3.22 -2.43 4.78
C ALA A 180 2.85 -1.87 6.16
N ALA A 181 2.53 -0.56 6.22
CA ALA A 181 2.21 0.13 7.45
C ALA A 181 0.99 -0.50 8.14
N GLY A 182 1.16 -0.89 9.41
CA GLY A 182 0.12 -1.55 10.19
C GLY A 182 0.04 -3.07 10.01
N HIS A 183 0.77 -3.66 9.05
CA HIS A 183 0.77 -5.10 8.79
C HIS A 183 2.10 -5.79 9.12
N ILE A 184 3.21 -5.09 8.94
CA ILE A 184 4.57 -5.56 9.25
C ILE A 184 5.37 -4.43 9.92
N PRO A 185 6.39 -4.77 10.73
CA PRO A 185 7.25 -3.76 11.36
C PRO A 185 7.98 -2.90 10.32
N ILE A 186 8.02 -1.59 10.58
CA ILE A 186 8.79 -0.60 9.82
C ILE A 186 9.65 0.16 10.82
N ASP A 187 10.94 0.32 10.52
CA ASP A 187 11.87 1.18 11.24
C ASP A 187 12.56 2.10 10.25
N VAL A 188 12.03 3.31 10.08
CA VAL A 188 12.54 4.27 9.09
C VAL A 188 14.02 4.61 9.31
N THR A 189 14.52 4.54 10.53
CA THR A 189 15.93 4.78 10.86
C THR A 189 16.79 3.55 10.53
N GLY A 190 16.39 2.38 11.01
CA GLY A 190 17.11 1.13 10.79
C GLY A 190 17.12 0.68 9.33
N ASP A 191 16.09 1.03 8.57
CA ASP A 191 15.97 0.71 7.14
C ASP A 191 16.56 1.81 6.23
N ASN A 192 17.14 2.88 6.80
CA ASN A 192 17.71 4.02 6.08
C ASN A 192 16.75 4.73 5.12
N ILE A 193 15.47 4.78 5.47
CA ILE A 193 14.42 5.45 4.67
C ILE A 193 14.55 6.97 4.88
N ASP A 194 14.45 7.73 3.79
CA ASP A 194 14.43 9.19 3.82
C ASP A 194 13.02 9.76 3.70
N LEU A 195 12.15 9.04 2.99
CA LEU A 195 10.80 9.45 2.64
C LEU A 195 9.88 8.22 2.63
N LEU A 196 8.70 8.32 3.25
CA LEU A 196 7.75 7.21 3.27
C LEU A 196 6.32 7.74 3.16
N THR A 197 5.48 7.01 2.42
CA THR A 197 4.05 7.29 2.28
C THR A 197 3.22 6.21 2.97
N LEU A 198 2.16 6.61 3.70
CA LEU A 198 1.17 5.70 4.29
C LEU A 198 -0.24 6.30 4.29
N THR A 199 -1.28 5.46 4.41
CA THR A 199 -2.68 5.90 4.42
C THR A 199 -3.53 5.09 5.39
N ALA A 200 -4.42 5.77 6.11
CA ALA A 200 -5.14 5.19 7.24
C ALA A 200 -6.08 4.03 6.86
N HIS A 201 -6.74 4.12 5.71
CA HIS A 201 -7.75 3.13 5.31
C HIS A 201 -7.20 1.75 4.94
N LYS A 202 -5.90 1.55 5.00
CA LYS A 202 -5.25 0.24 4.80
C LYS A 202 -5.00 -0.49 6.11
N PHE A 203 -5.14 0.20 7.26
CA PHE A 203 -5.03 -0.37 8.59
C PHE A 203 -6.19 0.08 9.52
N HIS A 204 -7.44 -0.09 9.03
CA HIS A 204 -8.69 0.13 9.76
C HIS A 204 -9.01 1.57 10.15
N GLY A 205 -8.29 2.54 9.59
CA GLY A 205 -8.54 3.97 9.77
C GLY A 205 -9.44 4.56 8.67
N PRO A 206 -9.70 5.88 8.72
CA PRO A 206 -10.58 6.56 7.79
C PRO A 206 -9.98 6.70 6.39
N LYS A 207 -10.85 6.70 5.38
CA LYS A 207 -10.53 7.15 4.03
C LYS A 207 -10.33 8.68 4.02
N GLY A 208 -9.59 9.19 3.04
CA GLY A 208 -9.38 10.64 2.87
C GLY A 208 -8.39 11.25 3.88
N VAL A 209 -7.54 10.41 4.49
CA VAL A 209 -6.40 10.84 5.30
C VAL A 209 -5.24 9.87 5.15
N GLY A 210 -4.06 10.44 4.98
CA GLY A 210 -2.78 9.75 4.95
C GLY A 210 -1.73 10.57 5.66
N ALA A 211 -0.50 10.09 5.63
CA ALA A 211 0.64 10.81 6.13
C ALA A 211 1.88 10.49 5.30
N VAL A 212 2.83 11.39 5.34
CA VAL A 212 4.18 11.16 4.84
C VAL A 212 5.19 11.34 5.95
N TYR A 213 6.24 10.54 5.90
CA TYR A 213 7.45 10.73 6.67
C TYR A 213 8.48 11.45 5.79
N ILE A 214 9.08 12.50 6.34
CA ILE A 214 10.17 13.24 5.71
C ILE A 214 11.31 13.31 6.73
N ARG A 215 12.40 12.58 6.50
CA ARG A 215 13.57 12.59 7.39
C ARG A 215 14.06 14.02 7.59
N GLN A 216 14.40 14.36 8.82
CA GLN A 216 14.91 15.68 9.16
C GLN A 216 16.11 16.03 8.26
N GLY A 217 16.06 17.23 7.67
CA GLY A 217 17.06 17.74 6.75
C GLY A 217 16.80 17.47 5.27
N VAL A 218 15.84 16.61 4.92
CA VAL A 218 15.40 16.43 3.54
C VAL A 218 14.46 17.58 3.15
N ARG A 219 14.73 18.21 2.01
CA ARG A 219 13.92 19.31 1.49
C ARG A 219 12.85 18.79 0.54
N VAL A 220 11.59 19.01 0.88
CA VAL A 220 10.43 18.71 0.05
C VAL A 220 9.57 19.99 -0.03
N PRO A 221 9.51 20.70 -1.17
CA PRO A 221 8.57 21.80 -1.38
C PRO A 221 7.12 21.34 -1.28
N ALA A 222 6.23 22.25 -0.84
CA ALA A 222 4.81 21.96 -0.77
C ALA A 222 4.23 21.66 -2.16
N LEU A 223 3.49 20.55 -2.28
CA LEU A 223 2.69 20.23 -3.47
C LEU A 223 1.42 21.11 -3.52
N ILE A 224 0.74 21.23 -2.38
CA ILE A 224 -0.46 22.06 -2.22
C ILE A 224 -0.04 23.32 -1.48
N VAL A 225 -0.07 24.46 -2.18
CA VAL A 225 0.36 25.74 -1.66
C VAL A 225 -0.81 26.54 -1.09
N GLY A 226 -0.56 27.36 -0.02
CA GLY A 226 -1.58 28.17 0.64
C GLY A 226 -1.15 28.59 2.03
N GLY A 227 -2.00 28.35 3.05
CA GLY A 227 -1.70 28.67 4.44
C GLY A 227 -0.56 27.84 5.04
N GLY A 228 -0.11 28.20 6.25
CA GLY A 228 1.06 27.60 6.90
C GLY A 228 0.80 26.27 7.64
N GLN A 229 -0.33 25.58 7.37
CA GLN A 229 -0.63 24.30 7.97
C GLN A 229 0.46 23.26 7.65
N GLU A 230 0.54 22.22 8.48
CA GLU A 230 1.57 21.18 8.32
C GLU A 230 2.97 21.78 8.08
N LYS A 231 3.33 22.81 8.84
CA LYS A 231 4.64 23.52 8.76
C LYS A 231 4.89 24.17 7.39
N GLY A 232 3.83 24.53 6.66
CA GLY A 232 3.90 25.08 5.31
C GLY A 232 4.16 24.04 4.22
N LEU A 233 4.17 22.75 4.55
CA LEU A 233 4.40 21.67 3.59
C LEU A 233 3.11 21.14 2.95
N ARG A 234 1.96 21.35 3.61
CA ARG A 234 0.66 20.99 3.07
C ARG A 234 -0.40 21.96 3.56
N ALA A 235 -0.84 22.84 2.69
CA ALA A 235 -1.81 23.87 3.01
C ALA A 235 -3.24 23.31 3.13
N GLY A 236 -4.11 24.08 3.78
CA GLY A 236 -5.51 23.75 4.02
C GLY A 236 -5.77 23.34 5.48
N THR A 237 -6.92 23.79 6.02
CA THR A 237 -7.32 23.45 7.40
C THR A 237 -7.30 21.96 7.62
N GLU A 238 -6.70 21.53 8.71
CA GLU A 238 -6.46 20.12 9.03
C GLU A 238 -7.79 19.36 9.20
N ASN A 239 -7.88 18.17 8.61
CA ASN A 239 -8.96 17.21 8.83
C ASN A 239 -8.86 16.61 10.23
N THR A 240 -9.21 17.41 11.25
CA THR A 240 -8.99 17.05 12.66
C THR A 240 -9.55 15.67 13.02
N ALA A 241 -10.78 15.37 12.66
CA ALA A 241 -11.41 14.09 12.97
C ALA A 241 -10.74 12.92 12.22
N GLY A 242 -10.42 13.11 10.94
CA GLY A 242 -9.72 12.09 10.14
C GLY A 242 -8.31 11.82 10.66
N ILE A 243 -7.58 12.87 11.06
CA ILE A 243 -6.24 12.75 11.65
C ILE A 243 -6.29 12.00 12.98
N ILE A 244 -7.26 12.32 13.85
CA ILE A 244 -7.48 11.59 15.11
C ILE A 244 -7.77 10.12 14.82
N GLY A 245 -8.67 9.84 13.86
CA GLY A 245 -8.98 8.47 13.46
C GLY A 245 -7.76 7.71 12.93
N MET A 246 -6.89 8.36 12.13
CA MET A 246 -5.63 7.77 11.67
C MET A 246 -4.68 7.47 12.83
N GLY A 247 -4.55 8.39 13.79
CA GLY A 247 -3.71 8.18 14.97
C GLY A 247 -4.17 6.97 15.79
N LEU A 248 -5.48 6.88 16.07
CA LEU A 248 -6.06 5.75 16.79
C LEU A 248 -5.86 4.41 16.04
N ALA A 249 -6.03 4.42 14.72
CA ALA A 249 -5.76 3.24 13.90
C ALA A 249 -4.28 2.84 13.94
N ALA A 250 -3.37 3.82 13.90
CA ALA A 250 -1.93 3.58 14.01
C ALA A 250 -1.54 3.00 15.38
N ALA A 251 -2.11 3.51 16.46
CA ALA A 251 -1.89 2.99 17.81
C ALA A 251 -2.39 1.55 17.93
N TYR A 252 -3.62 1.26 17.47
CA TYR A 252 -4.16 -0.10 17.44
C TYR A 252 -3.29 -1.05 16.62
N ALA A 253 -2.92 -0.63 15.41
CA ALA A 253 -2.08 -1.45 14.52
C ALA A 253 -0.73 -1.77 15.17
N LYS A 254 -0.07 -0.78 15.78
CA LYS A 254 1.20 -0.99 16.49
C LYS A 254 1.08 -1.99 17.65
N GLU A 255 0.06 -1.82 18.49
CA GLU A 255 -0.15 -2.67 19.68
C GLU A 255 -0.45 -4.12 19.30
N ASN A 256 -1.20 -4.35 18.23
CA ASN A 256 -1.69 -5.67 17.85
C ASN A 256 -0.97 -6.30 16.64
N MET A 257 0.07 -5.65 16.10
CA MET A 257 0.71 -6.03 14.84
C MET A 257 1.18 -7.48 14.82
N GLU A 258 1.90 -7.94 15.82
CA GLU A 258 2.46 -9.28 15.89
C GLU A 258 1.35 -10.35 15.93
N ALA A 259 0.38 -10.19 16.81
CA ALA A 259 -0.74 -11.12 16.94
C ALA A 259 -1.62 -11.15 15.68
N ASN A 260 -1.89 -9.97 15.08
CA ASN A 260 -2.65 -9.88 13.85
C ASN A 260 -1.90 -10.51 12.67
N ALA A 261 -0.59 -10.26 12.56
CA ALA A 261 0.25 -10.85 11.53
C ALA A 261 0.36 -12.38 11.66
N GLU A 262 0.48 -12.91 12.88
CA GLU A 262 0.49 -14.37 13.13
C GLU A 262 -0.83 -15.00 12.71
N LYS A 263 -1.95 -14.44 13.17
CA LYS A 263 -3.29 -14.92 12.83
C LYS A 263 -3.56 -14.90 11.33
N THR A 264 -3.30 -13.76 10.69
CA THR A 264 -3.57 -13.61 9.25
C THR A 264 -2.65 -14.48 8.41
N ARG A 265 -1.38 -14.66 8.82
CA ARG A 265 -0.44 -15.58 8.17
C ARG A 265 -0.94 -17.03 8.19
N ALA A 266 -1.40 -17.50 9.34
CA ALA A 266 -1.95 -18.85 9.46
C ALA A 266 -3.17 -19.07 8.56
N LEU A 267 -4.08 -18.08 8.49
CA LEU A 267 -5.24 -18.12 7.60
C LEU A 267 -4.85 -18.03 6.12
N ARG A 268 -3.89 -17.17 5.77
CA ARG A 268 -3.33 -17.02 4.43
C ARG A 268 -2.72 -18.33 3.94
N ASP A 269 -1.87 -18.96 4.76
CA ASP A 269 -1.16 -20.18 4.39
C ASP A 269 -2.17 -21.33 4.19
N LYS A 270 -3.15 -21.48 5.09
CA LYS A 270 -4.26 -22.42 4.91
C LYS A 270 -5.02 -22.18 3.60
N LEU A 271 -5.27 -20.91 3.25
CA LEU A 271 -5.97 -20.55 2.02
C LEU A 271 -5.14 -20.88 0.78
N ILE A 272 -3.85 -20.55 0.77
CA ILE A 272 -2.91 -20.87 -0.33
C ILE A 272 -2.82 -22.39 -0.53
N GLU A 273 -2.52 -23.15 0.52
CA GLU A 273 -2.41 -24.61 0.47
C GLU A 273 -3.70 -25.26 -0.04
N GLY A 274 -4.84 -24.81 0.48
CA GLY A 274 -6.14 -25.32 0.08
C GLY A 274 -6.50 -25.03 -1.38
N ILE A 275 -6.18 -23.83 -1.90
CA ILE A 275 -6.38 -23.49 -3.31
C ILE A 275 -5.49 -24.35 -4.20
N LEU A 276 -4.20 -24.43 -3.92
CA LEU A 276 -3.24 -25.21 -4.72
C LEU A 276 -3.54 -26.70 -4.73
N ALA A 277 -4.06 -27.23 -3.62
CA ALA A 277 -4.43 -28.65 -3.51
C ALA A 277 -5.75 -29.00 -4.24
N LYS A 278 -6.72 -28.09 -4.26
CA LYS A 278 -8.08 -28.36 -4.77
C LYS A 278 -8.30 -27.94 -6.22
N ILE A 279 -7.54 -26.99 -6.73
CA ILE A 279 -7.74 -26.41 -8.05
C ILE A 279 -6.48 -26.68 -8.89
N PRO A 280 -6.56 -27.52 -9.93
CA PRO A 280 -5.42 -27.74 -10.84
C PRO A 280 -5.16 -26.49 -11.69
N GLU A 281 -3.96 -26.41 -12.29
CA GLU A 281 -3.56 -25.32 -13.19
C GLU A 281 -3.70 -23.94 -12.53
N VAL A 282 -3.22 -23.81 -11.28
CA VAL A 282 -3.14 -22.57 -10.50
C VAL A 282 -1.69 -22.24 -10.20
N ARG A 283 -1.31 -20.99 -10.35
CA ARG A 283 -0.02 -20.44 -9.94
C ARG A 283 -0.22 -19.48 -8.77
N LEU A 284 0.56 -19.61 -7.69
CA LEU A 284 0.72 -18.60 -6.67
C LEU A 284 1.60 -17.47 -7.22
N ASN A 285 1.14 -16.23 -7.18
CA ASN A 285 1.87 -15.05 -7.59
C ASN A 285 2.53 -14.39 -6.37
N GLY A 286 3.70 -13.76 -6.60
CA GLY A 286 4.50 -13.14 -5.54
C GLY A 286 5.39 -14.14 -4.78
N HIS A 287 6.24 -13.60 -3.89
CA HIS A 287 7.23 -14.40 -3.17
C HIS A 287 6.55 -15.40 -2.22
N PRO A 288 6.99 -16.65 -2.16
CA PRO A 288 6.31 -17.67 -1.36
C PRO A 288 6.38 -17.43 0.16
N THR A 289 7.46 -16.82 0.65
CA THR A 289 7.71 -16.58 2.08
C THR A 289 7.82 -15.10 2.44
N ASP A 290 8.59 -14.30 1.67
CA ASP A 290 8.78 -12.88 1.89
C ASP A 290 7.58 -12.10 1.33
N ARG A 291 6.41 -12.33 1.96
CA ARG A 291 5.14 -11.72 1.55
C ARG A 291 4.34 -11.21 2.76
N LEU A 292 3.49 -10.24 2.51
CA LEU A 292 2.56 -9.72 3.51
C LEU A 292 1.75 -10.85 4.17
N PRO A 293 1.52 -10.78 5.48
CA PRO A 293 0.85 -11.85 6.23
C PRO A 293 -0.59 -12.10 5.77
N ASN A 294 -1.21 -11.14 5.11
CA ASN A 294 -2.62 -11.14 4.75
C ASN A 294 -2.91 -11.32 3.25
N ASN A 295 -1.90 -11.41 2.39
CA ASN A 295 -2.09 -11.38 0.93
C ASN A 295 -1.97 -12.76 0.30
N VAL A 296 -3.00 -13.13 -0.48
CA VAL A 296 -3.01 -14.25 -1.42
C VAL A 296 -3.30 -13.69 -2.80
N ASN A 297 -2.46 -14.02 -3.77
CA ASN A 297 -2.72 -13.73 -5.17
C ASN A 297 -2.42 -14.98 -6.00
N VAL A 298 -3.39 -15.43 -6.76
CA VAL A 298 -3.27 -16.61 -7.62
C VAL A 298 -3.73 -16.29 -9.04
N SER A 299 -3.13 -16.94 -10.02
CA SER A 299 -3.62 -16.95 -11.40
C SER A 299 -4.14 -18.34 -11.72
N ILE A 300 -5.41 -18.42 -12.13
CA ILE A 300 -6.13 -19.66 -12.43
C ILE A 300 -6.29 -19.73 -13.95
N ARG A 301 -5.76 -20.78 -14.57
CA ARG A 301 -5.82 -20.93 -16.04
C ARG A 301 -7.22 -21.27 -16.54
N TYR A 302 -7.51 -20.84 -17.76
CA TYR A 302 -8.74 -21.14 -18.51
C TYR A 302 -10.01 -20.52 -17.95
N ILE A 303 -9.89 -19.47 -17.15
CA ILE A 303 -11.02 -18.69 -16.65
C ILE A 303 -10.76 -17.19 -16.86
N GLU A 304 -11.80 -16.41 -16.76
CA GLU A 304 -11.78 -14.96 -16.75
C GLU A 304 -12.03 -14.44 -15.33
N GLY A 305 -11.18 -13.50 -14.86
CA GLY A 305 -11.23 -12.98 -13.49
C GLY A 305 -12.52 -12.23 -13.18
N GLU A 306 -13.08 -11.46 -14.11
CA GLU A 306 -14.32 -10.71 -13.89
C GLU A 306 -15.51 -11.65 -13.63
N GLY A 307 -15.66 -12.69 -14.46
CA GLY A 307 -16.66 -13.73 -14.25
C GLY A 307 -16.50 -14.46 -12.91
N LEU A 308 -15.22 -14.70 -12.52
CA LEU A 308 -14.92 -15.29 -11.20
C LEU A 308 -15.37 -14.38 -10.07
N LEU A 309 -15.06 -13.07 -10.11
CA LEU A 309 -15.43 -12.11 -9.07
C LEU A 309 -16.96 -11.98 -8.93
N LEU A 310 -17.71 -11.93 -10.04
CA LEU A 310 -19.17 -11.89 -10.02
C LEU A 310 -19.79 -13.11 -9.36
N LEU A 311 -19.25 -14.31 -9.63
CA LEU A 311 -19.74 -15.54 -9.00
C LEU A 311 -19.36 -15.64 -7.53
N LEU A 312 -18.18 -15.14 -7.14
CA LEU A 312 -17.77 -15.05 -5.73
C LEU A 312 -18.69 -14.09 -4.96
N ASP A 313 -18.98 -12.92 -5.51
CA ASP A 313 -19.90 -11.94 -4.92
C ASP A 313 -21.31 -12.52 -4.74
N HIS A 314 -21.81 -13.28 -5.72
CA HIS A 314 -23.07 -14.00 -5.60
C HIS A 314 -23.10 -14.99 -4.44
N MET A 315 -21.94 -15.56 -4.07
CA MET A 315 -21.78 -16.41 -2.89
C MET A 315 -21.48 -15.63 -1.60
N GLY A 316 -21.46 -14.28 -1.66
CA GLY A 316 -21.17 -13.41 -0.53
C GLY A 316 -19.66 -13.33 -0.20
N ILE A 317 -18.79 -13.61 -1.15
CA ILE A 317 -17.31 -13.52 -1.01
C ILE A 317 -16.83 -12.30 -1.78
N ALA A 318 -16.45 -11.23 -1.07
CA ALA A 318 -15.84 -10.05 -1.65
C ALA A 318 -14.34 -10.26 -1.88
N ALA A 319 -13.91 -10.15 -3.12
CA ALA A 319 -12.52 -10.34 -3.56
C ALA A 319 -12.17 -9.38 -4.71
N SER A 320 -10.95 -9.38 -5.19
CA SER A 320 -10.49 -8.52 -6.27
C SER A 320 -9.66 -9.29 -7.30
N SER A 321 -9.53 -8.74 -8.51
CA SER A 321 -8.50 -9.14 -9.46
C SER A 321 -7.25 -8.26 -9.25
N GLY A 322 -6.10 -8.65 -9.79
CA GLY A 322 -4.89 -7.84 -9.75
C GLY A 322 -5.06 -6.42 -10.29
N SER A 323 -6.00 -6.21 -11.23
CA SER A 323 -6.27 -4.94 -11.91
C SER A 323 -7.36 -4.07 -11.26
N ALA A 324 -7.71 -4.29 -10.00
CA ALA A 324 -8.83 -3.59 -9.32
C ALA A 324 -8.73 -2.05 -9.32
N CYS A 325 -7.55 -1.48 -9.46
CA CYS A 325 -7.34 -0.02 -9.51
C CYS A 325 -7.64 0.58 -10.90
N THR A 326 -7.82 -0.23 -11.92
CA THR A 326 -8.15 0.17 -13.30
C THR A 326 -9.55 -0.32 -13.69
N SER A 327 -10.52 -0.19 -12.78
CA SER A 327 -11.93 -0.57 -13.03
C SER A 327 -12.44 0.15 -14.29
N GLY A 328 -12.43 -0.55 -15.42
CA GLY A 328 -12.79 -0.04 -16.75
C GLY A 328 -11.75 -0.35 -17.85
N SER A 329 -10.55 -0.83 -17.51
CA SER A 329 -9.59 -1.34 -18.50
C SER A 329 -9.69 -2.87 -18.58
N LEU A 330 -9.83 -3.38 -19.79
CA LEU A 330 -9.73 -4.81 -20.08
C LEU A 330 -8.27 -5.32 -20.02
N ASP A 331 -7.32 -4.45 -19.74
CA ASP A 331 -5.91 -4.81 -19.68
C ASP A 331 -5.56 -5.55 -18.39
N PRO A 332 -4.75 -6.60 -18.46
CA PRO A 332 -4.28 -7.31 -17.29
C PRO A 332 -3.36 -6.42 -16.42
N SER A 333 -3.22 -6.78 -15.14
CA SER A 333 -2.33 -6.08 -14.22
C SER A 333 -0.91 -5.94 -14.76
N HIS A 334 -0.37 -4.72 -14.75
CA HIS A 334 1.02 -4.44 -15.09
C HIS A 334 2.00 -5.21 -14.18
N VAL A 335 1.63 -5.45 -12.91
CA VAL A 335 2.42 -6.24 -11.96
C VAL A 335 2.53 -7.69 -12.42
N LEU A 336 1.41 -8.30 -12.83
CA LEU A 336 1.40 -9.68 -13.30
C LEU A 336 2.16 -9.85 -14.62
N LEU A 337 2.09 -8.85 -15.51
CA LEU A 337 2.90 -8.84 -16.72
C LEU A 337 4.39 -8.69 -16.40
N ALA A 338 4.75 -7.82 -15.45
CA ALA A 338 6.14 -7.59 -15.04
C ALA A 338 6.80 -8.84 -14.43
N ILE A 339 6.03 -9.71 -13.75
CA ILE A 339 6.54 -11.00 -13.24
C ILE A 339 6.54 -12.11 -14.30
N GLY A 340 6.32 -11.77 -15.58
CA GLY A 340 6.43 -12.68 -16.71
C GLY A 340 5.18 -13.52 -17.01
N LEU A 341 4.01 -13.17 -16.49
CA LEU A 341 2.78 -13.87 -16.86
C LEU A 341 2.30 -13.43 -18.25
N PRO A 342 1.94 -14.37 -19.15
CA PRO A 342 1.22 -14.04 -20.37
C PRO A 342 -0.14 -13.39 -20.09
N HIS A 343 -0.61 -12.55 -20.99
CA HIS A 343 -1.89 -11.84 -20.87
C HIS A 343 -3.04 -12.77 -20.48
N GLU A 344 -3.20 -13.87 -21.18
CA GLU A 344 -4.26 -14.86 -20.97
C GLU A 344 -4.25 -15.51 -19.58
N ILE A 345 -3.08 -15.65 -18.95
CA ILE A 345 -2.96 -16.17 -17.59
C ILE A 345 -3.18 -15.06 -16.55
N ALA A 346 -2.71 -13.85 -16.83
CA ALA A 346 -2.89 -12.70 -15.97
C ALA A 346 -4.37 -12.29 -15.84
N HIS A 347 -5.20 -12.50 -16.87
CA HIS A 347 -6.65 -12.28 -16.82
C HIS A 347 -7.37 -13.20 -15.83
N GLY A 348 -6.88 -14.40 -15.58
CA GLY A 348 -7.45 -15.35 -14.60
C GLY A 348 -6.98 -15.10 -13.17
N SER A 349 -6.53 -13.90 -12.84
CA SER A 349 -6.00 -13.59 -11.50
C SER A 349 -7.11 -13.35 -10.47
N LEU A 350 -6.83 -13.78 -9.23
CA LEU A 350 -7.66 -13.58 -8.05
C LEU A 350 -6.77 -13.11 -6.90
N ARG A 351 -7.10 -11.96 -6.32
CA ARG A 351 -6.49 -11.46 -5.08
C ARG A 351 -7.47 -11.62 -3.92
N LEU A 352 -7.03 -12.30 -2.88
CA LEU A 352 -7.75 -12.48 -1.63
C LEU A 352 -6.89 -11.91 -0.50
N THR A 353 -7.37 -10.87 0.16
CA THR A 353 -6.61 -10.22 1.24
C THR A 353 -7.41 -10.24 2.53
N LEU A 354 -6.83 -10.90 3.52
CA LEU A 354 -7.42 -11.12 4.83
C LEU A 354 -7.20 -9.93 5.77
N SER A 355 -7.91 -9.96 6.90
CA SER A 355 -7.62 -9.16 8.08
C SER A 355 -7.77 -10.04 9.33
N GLU A 356 -7.44 -9.49 10.50
CA GLU A 356 -7.64 -10.15 11.78
C GLU A 356 -9.14 -10.42 12.12
N GLU A 357 -10.06 -9.80 11.37
CA GLU A 357 -11.50 -10.05 11.53
C GLU A 357 -11.93 -11.37 10.87
N ASN A 358 -11.15 -11.89 9.92
CA ASN A 358 -11.44 -13.17 9.29
C ASN A 358 -11.21 -14.35 10.24
N SER A 359 -11.94 -15.43 9.99
CA SER A 359 -11.90 -16.68 10.76
C SER A 359 -11.47 -17.87 9.88
N SER A 360 -11.04 -18.94 10.53
CA SER A 360 -10.78 -20.23 9.83
C SER A 360 -12.02 -20.73 9.07
N ALA A 361 -13.22 -20.50 9.63
CA ALA A 361 -14.47 -20.87 8.97
C ALA A 361 -14.71 -20.06 7.68
N ASP A 362 -14.24 -18.80 7.58
CA ASP A 362 -14.33 -18.03 6.35
C ASP A 362 -13.41 -18.61 5.27
N VAL A 363 -12.20 -19.01 5.65
CA VAL A 363 -11.26 -19.69 4.76
C VAL A 363 -11.84 -21.03 4.28
N ASP A 364 -12.42 -21.83 5.19
CA ASP A 364 -13.05 -23.09 4.82
C ASP A 364 -14.20 -22.89 3.83
N TYR A 365 -15.03 -21.87 4.03
CA TYR A 365 -16.10 -21.53 3.12
C TYR A 365 -15.60 -21.13 1.73
N VAL A 366 -14.56 -20.31 1.64
CA VAL A 366 -13.93 -19.99 0.36
C VAL A 366 -13.37 -21.22 -0.33
N LEU A 367 -12.68 -22.10 0.40
CA LEU A 367 -12.12 -23.36 -0.11
C LEU A 367 -13.19 -24.40 -0.49
N GLU A 368 -14.42 -24.25 -0.05
CA GLU A 368 -15.57 -25.02 -0.51
C GLU A 368 -16.15 -24.45 -1.81
N GLN A 369 -16.35 -23.13 -1.88
CA GLN A 369 -17.05 -22.48 -3.01
C GLN A 369 -16.16 -22.25 -4.23
N LEU A 370 -14.91 -21.82 -4.03
CA LEU A 370 -14.02 -21.42 -5.12
C LEU A 370 -13.77 -22.54 -6.16
N PRO A 371 -13.50 -23.81 -5.77
CA PRO A 371 -13.33 -24.89 -6.75
C PRO A 371 -14.58 -25.13 -7.62
N LEU A 372 -15.77 -25.04 -7.04
CA LEU A 372 -17.04 -25.23 -7.76
C LEU A 372 -17.26 -24.12 -8.80
N ILE A 373 -16.92 -22.88 -8.42
CA ILE A 373 -17.01 -21.74 -9.33
C ILE A 373 -16.00 -21.87 -10.47
N VAL A 374 -14.76 -22.26 -10.18
CA VAL A 374 -13.72 -22.47 -11.20
C VAL A 374 -14.11 -23.61 -12.17
N GLU A 375 -14.65 -24.73 -11.67
CA GLU A 375 -15.12 -25.81 -12.52
C GLU A 375 -16.23 -25.36 -13.46
N LYS A 376 -17.21 -24.59 -12.95
CA LYS A 376 -18.29 -24.01 -13.75
C LYS A 376 -17.75 -23.09 -14.86
N LEU A 377 -16.80 -22.20 -14.53
CA LEU A 377 -16.21 -21.28 -15.52
C LEU A 377 -15.40 -22.02 -16.58
N ARG A 378 -14.59 -23.02 -16.16
CA ARG A 378 -13.84 -23.87 -17.08
C ARG A 378 -14.73 -24.68 -18.03
N ALA A 379 -15.88 -25.17 -17.55
CA ALA A 379 -16.87 -25.87 -18.39
C ALA A 379 -17.45 -24.98 -19.49
N MET A 380 -17.42 -23.65 -19.32
CA MET A 380 -17.87 -22.66 -20.30
C MET A 380 -16.73 -22.15 -21.19
N SER A 381 -15.48 -22.43 -20.83
CA SER A 381 -14.30 -21.93 -21.55
C SER A 381 -13.99 -22.79 -22.78
N PRO A 382 -13.88 -22.20 -23.98
CA PRO A 382 -13.50 -22.95 -25.17
C PRO A 382 -12.03 -23.42 -25.16
N LEU A 383 -11.23 -22.90 -24.23
CA LEU A 383 -9.81 -23.22 -24.11
C LEU A 383 -9.54 -24.38 -23.14
N TYR A 384 -10.53 -24.82 -22.41
CA TYR A 384 -10.40 -25.91 -21.43
C TYR A 384 -10.94 -27.22 -21.99
N HIS A 385 -10.04 -28.12 -22.40
CA HIS A 385 -10.37 -29.47 -22.80
C HIS A 385 -10.04 -30.44 -21.66
N LYS A 386 -11.07 -31.17 -21.17
CA LYS A 386 -10.87 -32.24 -20.18
C LYS A 386 -10.13 -33.40 -20.79
#